data_065c8a6ceeda4e3ca8142f23fca8eb99
#
_entry.id   065c8a6ceeda4e3ca8142f23fca8eb99
#
_cell.length_a   1.000
_cell.length_b   1.000
_cell.length_c   1.000
_cell.angle_alpha   90.00
_cell.angle_beta   90.00
_cell.angle_gamma   90.00
#
_symmetry.space_group_name_H-M   'P 1'
#
loop_
_entity.id
_entity.type
_entity.pdbx_description
1 polymer ?
#
loop_
_entity_poly.entity_id
_entity_poly.type
_entity_poly.pdbx_seq_one_letter_code
_entity_poly.pdbx_strand_id
1 'polypeptide(L)'
;MRVRMRLFGPFKEIAPAADAWRELREGETVAGLLALLRREAVLPEKLLLASAVAVNQEYAQPTRILVEGDEVAILPPVSGGRP
;
A
#
# COMPACT_ATOMS: atom_id res chain seq x y z
N MET A 1 -5.82 5.48 14.07
CA MET A 1 -4.57 4.69 14.14
C MET A 1 -3.60 5.10 13.05
N ARG A 2 -2.33 4.80 13.22
CA ARG A 2 -1.33 5.12 12.20
C ARG A 2 -0.64 3.87 11.73
N VAL A 3 -0.38 3.82 10.41
CA VAL A 3 0.43 2.76 9.82
C VAL A 3 1.60 3.41 9.09
N ARG A 4 2.70 2.66 8.93
CA ARG A 4 3.87 3.15 8.23
C ARG A 4 3.84 2.64 6.79
N MET A 5 3.55 3.56 5.86
CA MET A 5 3.54 3.24 4.45
C MET A 5 4.97 3.14 3.92
N ARG A 6 5.25 2.08 3.17
CA ARG A 6 6.52 1.90 2.47
C ARG A 6 6.25 1.73 0.99
N LEU A 7 6.88 2.54 0.18
CA LEU A 7 6.74 2.46 -1.26
C LEU A 7 8.04 1.99 -1.88
N PHE A 8 7.94 1.21 -2.95
CA PHE A 8 9.10 0.63 -3.61
C PHE A 8 9.04 0.88 -5.12
N GLY A 9 10.22 0.89 -5.75
CA GLY A 9 10.34 1.03 -7.19
C GLY A 9 9.70 2.32 -7.68
N PRO A 10 8.95 2.26 -8.79
CA PRO A 10 8.35 3.46 -9.38
C PRO A 10 7.38 4.16 -8.45
N PHE A 11 6.76 3.45 -7.50
CA PHE A 11 5.84 4.08 -6.56
C PHE A 11 6.54 5.15 -5.74
N LYS A 12 7.74 4.86 -5.27
CA LYS A 12 8.46 5.81 -4.44
C LYS A 12 8.89 7.02 -5.25
N GLU A 13 9.22 6.82 -6.52
CA GLU A 13 9.59 7.92 -7.40
C GLU A 13 8.40 8.83 -7.72
N ILE A 14 7.23 8.22 -7.92
CA ILE A 14 6.02 8.97 -8.27
C ILE A 14 5.50 9.75 -7.07
N ALA A 15 5.49 9.14 -5.90
CA ALA A 15 4.88 9.73 -4.71
C ALA A 15 5.76 9.57 -3.48
N PRO A 16 6.95 10.19 -3.47
CA PRO A 16 7.87 10.02 -2.33
C PRO A 16 7.27 10.47 -1.01
N ALA A 17 6.39 11.45 -1.02
CA ALA A 17 5.77 11.94 0.22
C ALA A 17 4.82 10.93 0.84
N ALA A 18 4.35 9.96 0.06
CA ALA A 18 3.46 8.93 0.59
C ALA A 18 4.22 7.82 1.32
N ASP A 19 5.54 7.77 1.19
CA ASP A 19 6.37 6.86 1.98
C ASP A 19 6.55 7.49 3.36
N ALA A 20 5.54 7.33 4.20
CA ALA A 20 5.45 8.04 5.47
C ALA A 20 4.41 7.37 6.35
N TRP A 21 4.29 7.85 7.58
CA TRP A 21 3.20 7.44 8.45
C TRP A 21 1.88 7.95 7.89
N ARG A 22 0.85 7.15 8.02
CA ARG A 22 -0.47 7.53 7.52
C ARG A 22 -1.53 7.25 8.57
N GLU A 23 -2.40 8.24 8.76
CA GLU A 23 -3.53 8.11 9.67
C GLU A 23 -4.65 7.33 8.98
N LEU A 24 -5.21 6.33 9.67
CA LEU A 24 -6.33 5.54 9.18
C LEU A 24 -7.35 5.38 10.29
N ARG A 25 -8.60 5.11 9.91
CA ARG A 25 -9.63 4.80 10.88
C ARG A 25 -9.38 3.41 11.46
N GLU A 26 -9.89 3.18 12.67
CA GLU A 26 -9.83 1.87 13.28
C GLU A 26 -10.57 0.86 12.42
N GLY A 27 -10.02 -0.34 12.31
CA GLY A 27 -10.66 -1.40 11.55
C GLY A 27 -10.45 -1.34 10.05
N GLU A 28 -9.66 -0.37 9.56
CA GLU A 28 -9.39 -0.27 8.14
C GLU A 28 -8.70 -1.52 7.61
N THR A 29 -9.07 -1.93 6.38
CA THR A 29 -8.48 -3.10 5.74
C THR A 29 -7.48 -2.68 4.68
N VAL A 30 -6.70 -3.66 4.21
CA VAL A 30 -5.79 -3.44 3.08
C VAL A 30 -6.57 -2.90 1.88
N ALA A 31 -7.71 -3.53 1.55
CA ALA A 31 -8.54 -3.06 0.43
C ALA A 31 -9.00 -1.62 0.64
N GLY A 32 -9.39 -1.29 1.86
CA GLY A 32 -9.83 0.07 2.17
C GLY A 32 -8.72 1.09 2.01
N LEU A 33 -7.51 0.74 2.43
CA LEU A 33 -6.36 1.61 2.25
C LEU A 33 -6.06 1.84 0.76
N LEU A 34 -6.09 0.78 -0.04
CA LEU A 34 -5.86 0.92 -1.48
C LEU A 34 -6.93 1.80 -2.13
N ALA A 35 -8.18 1.68 -1.68
CA ALA A 35 -9.26 2.51 -2.18
C ALA A 35 -9.03 3.99 -1.84
N LEU A 36 -8.51 4.26 -0.65
CA LEU A 36 -8.16 5.64 -0.27
C LEU A 36 -7.06 6.20 -1.17
N LEU A 37 -6.01 5.42 -1.40
CA LEU A 37 -4.91 5.87 -2.25
C LEU A 37 -5.38 6.15 -3.67
N ARG A 38 -6.29 5.32 -4.17
CA ARG A 38 -6.87 5.50 -5.50
C ARG A 38 -7.73 6.75 -5.56
N ARG A 39 -8.57 6.95 -4.55
CA ARG A 39 -9.48 8.11 -4.49
C ARG A 39 -8.70 9.41 -4.37
N GLU A 40 -7.59 9.39 -3.64
CA GLU A 40 -6.74 10.57 -3.47
C GLU A 40 -5.77 10.76 -4.64
N ALA A 41 -5.79 9.85 -5.60
CA ALA A 41 -4.92 9.89 -6.78
C ALA A 41 -3.44 9.95 -6.39
N VAL A 42 -3.07 9.27 -5.31
CA VAL A 42 -1.69 9.25 -4.84
C VAL A 42 -0.78 8.49 -5.81
N LEU A 43 -1.31 7.39 -6.37
CA LEU A 43 -0.56 6.54 -7.29
C LEU A 43 -1.41 6.24 -8.51
N PRO A 44 -0.78 5.97 -9.67
CA PRO A 44 -1.53 5.60 -10.88
C PRO A 44 -2.40 4.37 -10.63
N GLU A 45 -3.67 4.47 -11.02
CA GLU A 45 -4.63 3.42 -10.72
C GLU A 45 -4.22 2.07 -11.29
N LYS A 46 -3.73 2.05 -12.53
CA LYS A 46 -3.33 0.80 -13.16
C LYS A 46 -2.24 0.08 -12.39
N LEU A 47 -1.25 0.83 -11.93
CA LEU A 47 -0.15 0.25 -11.16
C LEU A 47 -0.65 -0.21 -9.79
N LEU A 48 -1.54 0.58 -9.19
CA LEU A 48 -2.06 0.25 -7.88
C LEU A 48 -2.89 -1.03 -7.91
N LEU A 49 -3.72 -1.20 -8.95
CA LEU A 49 -4.54 -2.39 -9.08
C LEU A 49 -3.70 -3.65 -9.30
N ALA A 50 -2.52 -3.51 -9.90
CA ALA A 50 -1.64 -4.64 -10.17
C ALA A 50 -0.61 -4.87 -9.06
N SER A 51 -0.63 -4.05 -8.02
CA SER A 51 0.36 -4.13 -6.95
C SER A 51 0.04 -5.26 -5.98
N ALA A 52 1.08 -5.71 -5.26
CA ALA A 52 0.91 -6.58 -4.11
C ALA A 52 1.09 -5.73 -2.86
N VAL A 53 0.50 -6.18 -1.76
CA VAL A 53 0.64 -5.49 -0.48
C VAL A 53 1.22 -6.47 0.53
N ALA A 54 2.21 -6.01 1.28
CA ALA A 54 2.77 -6.77 2.38
C ALA A 54 2.55 -5.98 3.67
N VAL A 55 2.10 -6.66 4.70
CA VAL A 55 1.93 -6.07 6.01
C VAL A 55 2.92 -6.73 6.94
N ASN A 56 3.80 -5.92 7.53
CA ASN A 56 4.86 -6.41 8.39
C ASN A 56 5.69 -7.49 7.68
N GLN A 57 6.00 -7.24 6.40
CA GLN A 57 6.87 -8.07 5.56
C GLN A 57 6.25 -9.41 5.16
N GLU A 58 4.93 -9.55 5.26
CA GLU A 58 4.21 -10.74 4.80
C GLU A 58 3.12 -10.31 3.82
N TYR A 59 2.99 -11.02 2.70
CA TYR A 59 1.92 -10.72 1.76
C TYR A 59 0.57 -10.81 2.45
N ALA A 60 -0.28 -9.84 2.17
CA ALA A 60 -1.55 -9.70 2.85
C ALA A 60 -2.72 -9.75 1.86
N GLN A 61 -3.80 -10.38 2.30
CA GLN A 61 -5.04 -10.40 1.54
C GLN A 61 -5.75 -9.06 1.66
N PRO A 62 -6.59 -8.71 0.69
CA PRO A 62 -7.34 -7.46 0.76
C PRO A 62 -8.20 -7.32 2.01
N THR A 63 -8.62 -8.43 2.59
CA THR A 63 -9.46 -8.43 3.79
C THR A 63 -8.68 -8.26 5.09
N ARG A 64 -7.34 -8.23 5.02
CA ARG A 64 -6.51 -8.08 6.22
C ARG A 64 -6.84 -6.78 6.93
N ILE A 65 -7.18 -6.86 8.21
CA ILE A 65 -7.44 -5.68 9.04
C ILE A 65 -6.11 -5.12 9.53
N LEU A 66 -5.94 -3.82 9.38
CA LEU A 66 -4.72 -3.13 9.80
C LEU A 66 -4.86 -2.69 11.25
N VAL A 67 -3.74 -2.67 11.96
CA VAL A 67 -3.69 -2.22 13.34
C VAL A 67 -2.60 -1.18 13.51
N GLU A 68 -2.65 -0.50 14.63
CA GLU A 68 -1.69 0.56 14.96
C GLU A 68 -0.26 0.06 14.81
N GLY A 69 0.55 0.83 14.07
CA GLY A 69 1.98 0.53 13.93
C GLY A 69 2.33 -0.43 12.82
N ASP A 70 1.34 -0.98 12.11
CA ASP A 70 1.64 -1.89 10.98
C ASP A 70 2.51 -1.18 9.94
N GLU A 71 3.45 -1.93 9.38
CA GLU A 71 4.22 -1.48 8.22
C GLU A 71 3.54 -2.04 6.97
N VAL A 72 3.07 -1.15 6.10
CA VAL A 72 2.33 -1.54 4.90
C VAL A 72 3.15 -1.18 3.68
N ALA A 73 3.63 -2.20 2.98
CA ALA A 73 4.45 -2.02 1.78
C ALA A 73 3.59 -2.22 0.54
N ILE A 74 3.66 -1.25 -0.37
CA ILE A 74 3.01 -1.34 -1.67
C ILE A 74 4.08 -1.73 -2.68
N LEU A 75 3.94 -2.91 -3.27
CA LEU A 75 4.95 -3.49 -4.13
C LEU A 75 4.47 -3.45 -5.57
N PRO A 76 5.29 -2.90 -6.49
CA PRO A 76 4.88 -2.82 -7.89
C PRO A 76 4.82 -4.22 -8.52
N PRO A 77 4.09 -4.35 -9.64
CA PRO A 77 4.04 -5.63 -10.33
C PRO A 77 5.41 -6.03 -10.85
N VAL A 78 5.67 -7.34 -10.85
CA VAL A 78 6.92 -7.88 -11.34
C VAL A 78 6.88 -7.91 -12.86
N SER A 79 7.91 -7.32 -13.50
CA SER A 79 8.01 -7.28 -14.94
C SER A 79 8.16 -8.71 -15.49
N GLY A 80 7.41 -9.03 -16.55
CA GLY A 80 7.46 -10.33 -17.18
C GLY A 80 6.88 -11.46 -16.37
N GLY A 81 6.25 -11.16 -15.23
CA GLY A 81 5.65 -12.17 -14.39
C GLY A 81 6.64 -13.16 -13.79
N ARG A 82 7.91 -12.80 -13.73
CA ARG A 82 8.96 -13.66 -13.20
C ARG A 82 9.25 -13.30 -11.78
N PRO A 83 9.35 -14.30 -10.92
CA PRO A 83 9.75 -14.03 -9.55
C PRO A 83 11.20 -13.61 -9.47
#